data_3bea2975d9138519f8ee8750e89411a7
#
_entry.id   3bea2975d9138519f8ee8750e89411a7
#
_cell.length_a   1.000
_cell.length_b   1.000
_cell.length_c   1.000
_cell.angle_alpha   90.00
_cell.angle_beta   90.00
_cell.angle_gamma   90.00
#
_symmetry.space_group_name_H-M   'P 1'
#
loop_
_entity.id
_entity.type
_entity.pdbx_description
1 polymer ?
#
loop_
_entity_poly.entity_id
_entity_poly.type
_entity_poly.pdbx_seq_one_letter_code
_entity_poly.pdbx_strand_id
1 'polypeptide(L)'
;MPDYDARLVELYDIDNPDGPDHDYVRALADEIGAESIVDVGCGTGLLTVSLVRPGRRVVGVDPSTTMLTYAARRSGGGAVTWVLGDSQSIAGGPFDLAVMSGNVAQHIPDPAWERTLSDIRSALRDEGALVFESRNPRVRAWTTWAAAEPTTRSTDHGPLREWMEVDEFQPGRVLLTAYNQFTDTGELVIEDVTFEFRAREQIERQLASAGFEVAHVWGDWSRTPFTDDSPLMVFEARRN
;
A
#
# COMPACT_ATOMS: atom_id res chain seq x y z
N MET A 1 -12.24 2.54 -11.62
CA MET A 1 -11.71 3.92 -11.54
C MET A 1 -10.94 4.21 -12.81
N PRO A 2 -10.87 5.47 -13.33
CA PRO A 2 -9.88 5.81 -14.33
C PRO A 2 -8.49 5.49 -13.79
N ASP A 3 -7.53 5.16 -14.67
CA ASP A 3 -6.15 4.91 -14.27
C ASP A 3 -5.45 6.22 -13.85
N TYR A 4 -4.33 6.12 -13.13
CA TYR A 4 -3.56 7.30 -12.70
C TYR A 4 -3.00 8.09 -13.90
N ASP A 5 -2.90 9.42 -13.75
CA ASP A 5 -2.17 10.26 -14.71
C ASP A 5 -0.68 9.92 -14.70
N ALA A 6 -0.10 9.66 -15.86
CA ALA A 6 1.29 9.21 -15.95
C ALA A 6 2.30 10.22 -15.38
N ARG A 7 2.01 11.53 -15.48
CA ARG A 7 2.87 12.58 -14.92
C ARG A 7 2.87 12.54 -13.40
N LEU A 8 1.70 12.27 -12.77
CA LEU A 8 1.59 12.13 -11.32
C LEU A 8 2.27 10.84 -10.84
N VAL A 9 2.20 9.75 -11.63
CA VAL A 9 2.96 8.52 -11.31
C VAL A 9 4.46 8.75 -11.31
N GLU A 10 4.98 9.59 -12.22
CA GLU A 10 6.42 9.95 -12.24
C GLU A 10 6.86 10.76 -11.00
N LEU A 11 5.91 11.49 -10.38
CA LEU A 11 6.15 12.24 -9.14
C LEU A 11 5.94 11.42 -7.87
N TYR A 12 5.27 10.26 -8.00
CA TYR A 12 4.82 9.46 -6.85
C TYR A 12 5.93 9.09 -5.88
N ASP A 13 7.10 8.70 -6.36
CA ASP A 13 8.24 8.31 -5.51
C ASP A 13 8.92 9.51 -4.83
N ILE A 14 8.76 10.72 -5.36
CA ILE A 14 9.24 11.95 -4.72
C ILE A 14 8.39 12.24 -3.49
N ASP A 15 7.09 11.99 -3.60
CA ASP A 15 6.11 12.22 -2.54
C ASP A 15 6.05 11.05 -1.54
N ASN A 16 6.40 9.84 -2.00
CA ASN A 16 6.43 8.61 -1.22
C ASN A 16 7.80 7.91 -1.37
N PRO A 17 8.87 8.50 -0.82
CA PRO A 17 10.22 7.97 -0.98
C PRO A 17 10.44 6.68 -0.20
N ASP A 18 11.52 5.98 -0.51
CA ASP A 18 12.01 4.85 0.29
C ASP A 18 12.21 5.28 1.76
N GLY A 19 11.73 4.46 2.69
CA GLY A 19 11.65 4.83 4.09
C GLY A 19 11.64 3.65 5.06
N PRO A 20 11.33 3.94 6.35
CA PRO A 20 11.34 2.93 7.41
C PRO A 20 10.38 1.74 7.17
N ASP A 21 9.29 1.94 6.44
CA ASP A 21 8.36 0.89 6.01
C ASP A 21 9.04 -0.11 5.08
N HIS A 22 9.76 0.38 4.10
CA HIS A 22 10.51 -0.45 3.18
C HIS A 22 11.69 -1.17 3.86
N ASP A 23 12.40 -0.47 4.75
CA ASP A 23 13.47 -1.08 5.57
C ASP A 23 12.94 -2.24 6.41
N TYR A 24 11.78 -2.04 7.03
CA TYR A 24 11.11 -3.05 7.83
C TYR A 24 10.76 -4.30 7.01
N VAL A 25 10.13 -4.11 5.84
CA VAL A 25 9.73 -5.23 4.97
C VAL A 25 10.96 -5.98 4.47
N ARG A 26 12.04 -5.28 4.07
CA ARG A 26 13.30 -5.90 3.67
C ARG A 26 13.90 -6.73 4.80
N ALA A 27 13.95 -6.17 6.00
CA ALA A 27 14.46 -6.86 7.19
C ALA A 27 13.63 -8.10 7.53
N LEU A 28 12.29 -7.97 7.53
CA LEU A 28 11.40 -9.10 7.79
C LEU A 28 11.56 -10.21 6.75
N ALA A 29 11.65 -9.86 5.46
CA ALA A 29 11.87 -10.84 4.40
C ALA A 29 13.18 -11.63 4.57
N ASP A 30 14.22 -10.97 5.12
CA ASP A 30 15.51 -11.62 5.41
C ASP A 30 15.46 -12.44 6.69
N GLU A 31 14.84 -11.92 7.75
CA GLU A 31 14.67 -12.60 9.04
C GLU A 31 13.95 -13.94 8.89
N ILE A 32 12.89 -13.98 8.06
CA ILE A 32 12.16 -15.23 7.82
C ILE A 32 12.74 -16.08 6.68
N GLY A 33 13.82 -15.63 6.04
CA GLY A 33 14.45 -16.33 4.91
C GLY A 33 13.52 -16.48 3.72
N ALA A 34 12.70 -15.47 3.41
CA ALA A 34 11.73 -15.55 2.32
C ALA A 34 12.41 -15.72 0.95
N GLU A 35 12.09 -16.80 0.23
CA GLU A 35 12.54 -17.08 -1.12
C GLU A 35 11.49 -16.70 -2.19
N SER A 36 10.25 -16.44 -1.74
CA SER A 36 9.14 -16.06 -2.61
C SER A 36 8.26 -15.01 -1.92
N ILE A 37 8.08 -13.88 -2.60
CA ILE A 37 7.34 -12.73 -2.07
C ILE A 37 6.31 -12.26 -3.08
N VAL A 38 5.10 -11.92 -2.60
CA VAL A 38 4.09 -11.20 -3.35
C VAL A 38 3.81 -9.86 -2.70
N ASP A 39 3.89 -8.78 -3.47
CA ASP A 39 3.59 -7.41 -3.08
C ASP A 39 2.26 -7.01 -3.73
N VAL A 40 1.21 -6.84 -2.93
CA VAL A 40 -0.16 -6.58 -3.37
C VAL A 40 -0.47 -5.09 -3.21
N GLY A 41 -0.80 -4.42 -4.30
CA GLY A 41 -0.87 -2.97 -4.39
C GLY A 41 0.53 -2.37 -4.53
N CYS A 42 1.37 -2.96 -5.36
CA CYS A 42 2.80 -2.64 -5.46
C CYS A 42 3.11 -1.26 -6.07
N GLY A 43 2.12 -0.56 -6.64
CA GLY A 43 2.25 0.78 -7.20
C GLY A 43 3.40 0.91 -8.19
N THR A 44 4.26 1.92 -7.98
CA THR A 44 5.47 2.17 -8.79
C THR A 44 6.55 1.10 -8.64
N GLY A 45 6.37 0.11 -7.76
CA GLY A 45 7.31 -0.98 -7.55
C GLY A 45 8.59 -0.59 -6.77
N LEU A 46 8.60 0.55 -6.08
CA LEU A 46 9.78 1.02 -5.35
C LEU A 46 10.23 0.01 -4.29
N LEU A 47 9.31 -0.45 -3.44
CA LEU A 47 9.58 -1.54 -2.49
C LEU A 47 9.86 -2.85 -3.24
N THR A 48 9.00 -3.21 -4.19
CA THR A 48 9.01 -4.52 -4.87
C THR A 48 10.38 -4.85 -5.48
N VAL A 49 10.99 -3.90 -6.21
CA VAL A 49 12.31 -4.13 -6.82
C VAL A 49 13.43 -4.26 -5.78
N SER A 50 13.27 -3.60 -4.63
CA SER A 50 14.26 -3.67 -3.54
C SER A 50 14.29 -5.03 -2.83
N LEU A 51 13.23 -5.83 -2.99
CA LEU A 51 13.12 -7.19 -2.45
C LEU A 51 13.81 -8.24 -3.34
N VAL A 52 14.20 -7.89 -4.56
CA VAL A 52 14.86 -8.81 -5.50
C VAL A 52 16.24 -9.19 -5.00
N ARG A 53 16.51 -10.50 -4.95
CA ARG A 53 17.82 -11.10 -4.61
C ARG A 53 18.05 -12.35 -5.45
N PRO A 54 19.30 -12.78 -5.64
CA PRO A 54 19.58 -14.07 -6.27
C PRO A 54 18.82 -15.22 -5.60
N GLY A 55 18.03 -15.95 -6.38
CA GLY A 55 17.20 -17.06 -5.91
C GLY A 55 15.85 -16.68 -5.32
N ARG A 56 15.58 -15.39 -5.04
CA ARG A 56 14.29 -14.91 -4.54
C ARG A 56 13.36 -14.55 -5.69
N ARG A 57 12.19 -15.17 -5.71
CA ARG A 57 11.10 -14.82 -6.63
C ARG A 57 10.26 -13.71 -6.05
N VAL A 58 10.04 -12.64 -6.81
CA VAL A 58 9.23 -11.49 -6.41
C VAL A 58 8.14 -11.26 -7.46
N VAL A 59 6.91 -11.09 -6.98
CA VAL A 59 5.72 -10.79 -7.80
C VAL A 59 5.11 -9.49 -7.26
N GLY A 60 4.87 -8.51 -8.14
CA GLY A 60 4.13 -7.29 -7.83
C GLY A 60 2.76 -7.35 -8.50
N VAL A 61 1.70 -7.07 -7.74
CA VAL A 61 0.31 -7.04 -8.22
C VAL A 61 -0.25 -5.65 -8.00
N ASP A 62 -0.79 -5.01 -9.04
CA ASP A 62 -1.42 -3.69 -8.93
C ASP A 62 -2.55 -3.55 -9.95
N PRO A 63 -3.69 -2.90 -9.64
CA PRO A 63 -4.78 -2.70 -10.58
C PRO A 63 -4.51 -1.59 -11.61
N SER A 64 -3.47 -0.77 -11.42
CA SER A 64 -3.14 0.34 -12.32
C SER A 64 -2.15 -0.08 -13.41
N THR A 65 -2.57 0.06 -14.67
CA THR A 65 -1.69 -0.14 -15.82
C THR A 65 -0.56 0.89 -15.85
N THR A 66 -0.85 2.13 -15.46
CA THR A 66 0.13 3.22 -15.47
C THR A 66 1.22 2.98 -14.41
N MET A 67 0.84 2.58 -13.19
CA MET A 67 1.79 2.20 -12.13
C MET A 67 2.70 1.05 -12.58
N LEU A 68 2.13 -0.04 -13.09
CA LEU A 68 2.90 -1.20 -13.54
C LEU A 68 3.81 -0.90 -14.75
N THR A 69 3.37 -0.02 -15.66
CA THR A 69 4.19 0.44 -16.78
C THR A 69 5.43 1.20 -16.27
N TYR A 70 5.27 2.01 -15.23
CA TYR A 70 6.37 2.70 -14.58
C TYR A 70 7.28 1.70 -13.82
N ALA A 71 6.71 0.82 -13.02
CA ALA A 71 7.42 -0.20 -12.25
C ALA A 71 8.31 -1.10 -13.11
N ALA A 72 7.80 -1.54 -14.27
CA ALA A 72 8.54 -2.40 -15.20
C ALA A 72 9.78 -1.72 -15.82
N ARG A 73 9.78 -0.38 -15.93
CA ARG A 73 10.90 0.42 -16.45
C ARG A 73 11.95 0.75 -15.40
N ARG A 74 11.63 0.55 -14.13
CA ARG A 74 12.52 0.80 -13.01
C ARG A 74 13.77 -0.09 -13.09
N SER A 75 14.91 0.43 -12.63
CA SER A 75 16.12 -0.40 -12.46
C SER A 75 15.81 -1.60 -11.56
N GLY A 76 16.09 -2.81 -12.06
CA GLY A 76 15.70 -4.05 -11.38
C GLY A 76 14.30 -4.57 -11.74
N GLY A 77 13.45 -3.77 -12.39
CA GLY A 77 12.07 -4.16 -12.74
C GLY A 77 11.95 -5.40 -13.63
N GLY A 78 12.96 -5.67 -14.45
CA GLY A 78 13.00 -6.89 -15.27
C GLY A 78 13.19 -8.21 -14.49
N ALA A 79 13.50 -8.15 -13.19
CA ALA A 79 13.63 -9.32 -12.31
C ALA A 79 12.35 -9.61 -11.52
N VAL A 80 11.32 -8.77 -11.64
CA VAL A 80 10.02 -8.91 -10.97
C VAL A 80 8.99 -9.41 -11.97
N THR A 81 8.08 -10.27 -11.53
CA THR A 81 6.87 -10.60 -12.29
C THR A 81 5.77 -9.61 -11.95
N TRP A 82 5.41 -8.76 -12.91
CA TRP A 82 4.33 -7.77 -12.74
C TRP A 82 3.00 -8.36 -13.20
N VAL A 83 1.97 -8.20 -12.38
CA VAL A 83 0.62 -8.74 -12.63
C VAL A 83 -0.40 -7.61 -12.52
N LEU A 84 -1.11 -7.33 -13.61
CA LEU A 84 -2.20 -6.36 -13.63
C LEU A 84 -3.46 -6.99 -13.01
N GLY A 85 -3.96 -6.40 -11.94
CA GLY A 85 -5.19 -6.81 -11.27
C GLY A 85 -5.15 -6.61 -9.75
N ASP A 86 -6.15 -7.16 -9.09
CA ASP A 86 -6.26 -7.17 -7.62
C ASP A 86 -5.79 -8.54 -7.04
N SER A 87 -6.12 -8.80 -5.77
CA SER A 87 -5.77 -10.05 -5.08
C SER A 87 -6.19 -11.33 -5.80
N GLN A 88 -7.26 -11.29 -6.60
CA GLN A 88 -7.71 -12.43 -7.40
C GLN A 88 -6.73 -12.81 -8.51
N SER A 89 -5.88 -11.87 -8.90
CA SER A 89 -4.88 -12.07 -9.96
C SER A 89 -3.55 -12.62 -9.42
N ILE A 90 -3.42 -12.83 -8.10
CA ILE A 90 -2.21 -13.41 -7.52
C ILE A 90 -1.97 -14.80 -8.13
N ALA A 91 -0.83 -14.96 -8.78
CA ALA A 91 -0.44 -16.20 -9.43
C ALA A 91 1.00 -16.60 -9.04
N GLY A 92 1.33 -17.88 -9.20
CA GLY A 92 2.69 -18.37 -8.96
C GLY A 92 3.02 -18.68 -7.50
N GLY A 93 2.02 -18.81 -6.63
CA GLY A 93 2.23 -19.31 -5.25
C GLY A 93 2.73 -20.76 -5.21
N PRO A 94 3.04 -21.34 -4.04
CA PRO A 94 2.92 -20.64 -2.75
C PRO A 94 4.04 -19.63 -2.49
N PHE A 95 3.73 -18.61 -1.68
CA PHE A 95 4.68 -17.56 -1.25
C PHE A 95 5.03 -17.72 0.22
N ASP A 96 6.24 -17.27 0.60
CA ASP A 96 6.71 -17.20 1.97
C ASP A 96 6.20 -15.93 2.67
N LEU A 97 6.09 -14.85 1.92
CA LEU A 97 5.68 -13.53 2.40
C LEU A 97 4.73 -12.87 1.41
N ALA A 98 3.64 -12.33 1.94
CA ALA A 98 2.79 -11.37 1.27
C ALA A 98 2.92 -10.00 1.95
N VAL A 99 2.95 -8.95 1.15
CA VAL A 99 3.10 -7.56 1.60
C VAL A 99 1.96 -6.72 1.05
N MET A 100 1.46 -5.78 1.85
CA MET A 100 0.64 -4.65 1.40
C MET A 100 1.17 -3.40 2.12
N SER A 101 2.08 -2.66 1.47
CA SER A 101 2.71 -1.44 2.01
C SER A 101 2.16 -0.19 1.32
N GLY A 102 2.31 0.99 1.95
CA GLY A 102 1.77 2.23 1.43
C GLY A 102 0.27 2.43 1.73
N ASN A 103 -0.19 1.88 2.85
CA ASN A 103 -1.59 1.92 3.29
C ASN A 103 -2.59 1.21 2.35
N VAL A 104 -2.15 0.26 1.55
CA VAL A 104 -2.99 -0.49 0.61
C VAL A 104 -4.25 -1.07 1.26
N ALA A 105 -4.13 -1.60 2.49
CA ALA A 105 -5.26 -2.13 3.24
C ALA A 105 -6.42 -1.14 3.42
N GLN A 106 -6.13 0.16 3.45
CA GLN A 106 -7.15 1.21 3.59
C GLN A 106 -7.84 1.58 2.27
N HIS A 107 -7.24 1.25 1.12
CA HIS A 107 -7.83 1.49 -0.20
C HIS A 107 -8.82 0.38 -0.61
N ILE A 108 -8.87 -0.72 0.13
CA ILE A 108 -9.70 -1.88 -0.19
C ILE A 108 -10.99 -1.82 0.64
N PRO A 109 -12.17 -1.54 0.03
CA PRO A 109 -13.42 -1.48 0.76
C PRO A 109 -13.96 -2.88 1.10
N ASP A 110 -14.82 -2.97 2.14
CA ASP A 110 -15.59 -4.17 2.40
C ASP A 110 -16.67 -4.36 1.30
N PRO A 111 -16.96 -5.59 0.81
CA PRO A 111 -16.40 -6.89 1.22
C PRO A 111 -15.11 -7.31 0.47
N ALA A 112 -14.54 -6.43 -0.38
CA ALA A 112 -13.34 -6.76 -1.14
C ALA A 112 -12.14 -7.03 -0.19
N TRP A 113 -12.08 -6.38 0.96
CA TRP A 113 -11.06 -6.61 1.98
C TRP A 113 -11.03 -8.06 2.48
N GLU A 114 -12.19 -8.62 2.85
CA GLU A 114 -12.28 -10.00 3.33
C GLU A 114 -11.88 -11.01 2.25
N ARG A 115 -12.29 -10.74 0.99
CA ARG A 115 -11.84 -11.52 -0.16
C ARG A 115 -10.33 -11.43 -0.33
N THR A 116 -9.75 -10.23 -0.25
CA THR A 116 -8.29 -10.01 -0.38
C THR A 116 -7.52 -10.83 0.65
N LEU A 117 -7.96 -10.85 1.91
CA LEU A 117 -7.35 -11.69 2.93
C LEU A 117 -7.42 -13.18 2.58
N SER A 118 -8.56 -13.65 2.07
CA SER A 118 -8.73 -15.04 1.65
C SER A 118 -7.85 -15.41 0.46
N ASP A 119 -7.74 -14.52 -0.53
CA ASP A 119 -6.90 -14.72 -1.72
C ASP A 119 -5.42 -14.78 -1.33
N ILE A 120 -4.95 -13.85 -0.48
CA ILE A 120 -3.58 -13.82 0.04
C ILE A 120 -3.30 -15.10 0.84
N ARG A 121 -4.22 -15.50 1.72
CA ARG A 121 -4.07 -16.76 2.46
C ARG A 121 -3.89 -17.96 1.53
N SER A 122 -4.68 -18.02 0.48
CA SER A 122 -4.61 -19.12 -0.49
C SER A 122 -3.28 -19.12 -1.27
N ALA A 123 -2.70 -17.95 -1.47
CA ALA A 123 -1.43 -17.78 -2.17
C ALA A 123 -0.18 -18.03 -1.30
N LEU A 124 -0.29 -17.93 0.02
CA LEU A 124 0.80 -18.21 0.95
C LEU A 124 0.97 -19.72 1.16
N ARG A 125 2.19 -20.16 1.50
CA ARG A 125 2.40 -21.51 2.07
C ARG A 125 1.92 -21.59 3.51
N ASP A 126 1.81 -22.78 4.06
CA ASP A 126 1.57 -22.97 5.49
C ASP A 126 2.67 -22.26 6.29
N GLU A 127 2.33 -21.60 7.38
CA GLU A 127 3.21 -20.71 8.18
C GLU A 127 3.74 -19.48 7.41
N GLY A 128 3.29 -19.24 6.17
CA GLY A 128 3.64 -18.05 5.40
C GLY A 128 3.17 -16.76 6.09
N ALA A 129 3.93 -15.68 5.91
CA ALA A 129 3.66 -14.42 6.56
C ALA A 129 2.86 -13.46 5.69
N LEU A 130 2.00 -12.68 6.33
CA LEU A 130 1.39 -11.47 5.78
C LEU A 130 1.82 -10.27 6.63
N VAL A 131 2.33 -9.22 5.99
CA VAL A 131 2.62 -7.93 6.64
C VAL A 131 1.92 -6.80 5.90
N PHE A 132 1.31 -5.92 6.67
CA PHE A 132 0.69 -4.70 6.15
C PHE A 132 0.49 -3.68 7.27
N GLU A 133 0.26 -2.43 6.90
CA GLU A 133 -0.14 -1.40 7.84
C GLU A 133 -1.53 -0.85 7.55
N SER A 134 -2.08 -0.23 8.59
CA SER A 134 -3.27 0.61 8.54
C SER A 134 -3.13 1.74 9.54
N ARG A 135 -3.59 2.95 9.20
CA ARG A 135 -3.61 4.06 10.15
C ARG A 135 -4.62 3.80 11.26
N ASN A 136 -4.24 4.17 12.48
CA ASN A 136 -5.12 4.02 13.63
C ASN A 136 -6.29 5.01 13.55
N PRO A 137 -7.55 4.55 13.47
CA PRO A 137 -8.72 5.42 13.38
C PRO A 137 -8.88 6.34 14.61
N ARG A 138 -8.35 5.97 15.77
CA ARG A 138 -8.44 6.78 17.00
C ARG A 138 -7.69 8.10 16.88
N VAL A 139 -6.59 8.12 16.11
CA VAL A 139 -5.79 9.33 15.87
C VAL A 139 -6.45 10.29 14.88
N ARG A 140 -7.39 9.79 14.04
CA ARG A 140 -8.13 10.59 13.05
C ARG A 140 -7.20 11.44 12.17
N ALA A 141 -6.15 10.84 11.63
CA ALA A 141 -5.12 11.53 10.85
C ALA A 141 -5.69 12.36 9.70
N TRP A 142 -6.81 11.95 9.11
CA TRP A 142 -7.48 12.65 8.00
C TRP A 142 -7.93 14.07 8.34
N THR A 143 -8.11 14.40 9.63
CA THR A 143 -8.53 15.76 10.05
C THR A 143 -7.47 16.84 9.80
N THR A 144 -6.23 16.41 9.50
CA THR A 144 -5.10 17.31 9.24
C THR A 144 -4.59 17.23 7.79
N TRP A 145 -5.22 16.43 6.92
CA TRP A 145 -4.71 16.24 5.56
C TRP A 145 -4.99 17.44 4.65
N ALA A 146 -6.17 18.05 4.78
CA ALA A 146 -6.47 19.24 3.99
C ALA A 146 -5.63 20.43 4.52
N ALA A 147 -4.71 20.91 3.70
CA ALA A 147 -3.98 22.14 3.99
C ALA A 147 -4.91 23.36 3.84
N ALA A 148 -4.66 24.41 4.62
CA ALA A 148 -5.46 25.64 4.57
C ALA A 148 -5.39 26.33 3.19
N GLU A 149 -4.25 26.23 2.49
CA GLU A 149 -4.01 26.90 1.22
C GLU A 149 -3.37 25.93 0.22
N PRO A 150 -3.69 26.05 -1.09
CA PRO A 150 -3.01 25.32 -2.15
C PRO A 150 -1.51 25.60 -2.17
N THR A 151 -0.71 24.57 -2.42
CA THR A 151 0.74 24.69 -2.62
C THR A 151 1.09 24.66 -4.09
N THR A 152 2.25 25.24 -4.46
CA THR A 152 2.77 25.15 -5.85
C THR A 152 4.22 24.75 -5.81
N ARG A 153 4.60 23.75 -6.60
CA ARG A 153 5.98 23.30 -6.78
C ARG A 153 6.34 23.19 -8.24
N SER A 154 7.64 23.27 -8.55
CA SER A 154 8.15 22.97 -9.89
C SER A 154 8.33 21.47 -10.04
N THR A 155 7.94 20.94 -11.20
CA THR A 155 8.13 19.54 -11.58
C THR A 155 8.73 19.45 -12.97
N ASP A 156 9.13 18.26 -13.41
CA ASP A 156 9.61 18.01 -14.78
C ASP A 156 8.48 18.19 -15.81
N HIS A 157 7.22 18.27 -15.37
CA HIS A 157 6.03 18.51 -16.17
C HIS A 157 5.52 19.96 -16.09
N GLY A 158 6.35 20.89 -15.59
CA GLY A 158 5.99 22.28 -15.33
C GLY A 158 5.51 22.52 -13.90
N PRO A 159 5.10 23.76 -13.58
CA PRO A 159 4.63 24.09 -12.24
C PRO A 159 3.30 23.41 -11.93
N LEU A 160 3.25 22.71 -10.81
CA LEU A 160 2.09 21.96 -10.33
C LEU A 160 1.51 22.64 -9.08
N ARG A 161 0.25 23.03 -9.16
CA ARG A 161 -0.51 23.56 -8.01
C ARG A 161 -1.41 22.47 -7.46
N GLU A 162 -1.28 22.20 -6.15
CA GLU A 162 -1.89 21.07 -5.49
C GLU A 162 -2.72 21.52 -4.27
N TRP A 163 -3.88 20.92 -4.10
CA TRP A 163 -4.71 21.03 -2.90
C TRP A 163 -5.57 19.77 -2.77
N MET A 164 -6.16 19.57 -1.60
CA MET A 164 -7.03 18.44 -1.36
C MET A 164 -8.22 18.83 -0.48
N GLU A 165 -9.30 18.10 -0.67
CA GLU A 165 -10.49 18.13 0.17
C GLU A 165 -10.66 16.78 0.83
N VAL A 166 -11.19 16.79 2.07
CA VAL A 166 -11.36 15.58 2.86
C VAL A 166 -12.76 15.59 3.47
N ASP A 167 -13.51 14.52 3.23
CA ASP A 167 -14.86 14.33 3.75
C ASP A 167 -14.99 12.96 4.43
N GLU A 168 -15.26 12.95 5.74
CA GLU A 168 -15.66 11.75 6.46
C GLU A 168 -17.16 11.53 6.29
N PHE A 169 -17.56 10.91 5.18
CA PHE A 169 -18.97 10.71 4.82
C PHE A 169 -19.69 9.61 5.61
N GLN A 170 -18.94 8.74 6.27
CA GLN A 170 -19.40 7.75 7.26
C GLN A 170 -18.29 7.55 8.31
N PRO A 171 -18.60 7.11 9.54
CA PRO A 171 -17.58 6.85 10.55
C PRO A 171 -16.49 5.90 10.04
N GLY A 172 -15.25 6.39 10.00
CA GLY A 172 -14.09 5.64 9.50
C GLY A 172 -14.01 5.48 7.98
N ARG A 173 -14.91 6.09 7.20
CA ARG A 173 -14.86 6.12 5.74
C ARG A 173 -14.63 7.54 5.26
N VAL A 174 -13.50 7.76 4.66
CA VAL A 174 -13.01 9.09 4.29
C VAL A 174 -12.77 9.16 2.78
N LEU A 175 -13.40 10.13 2.12
CA LEU A 175 -13.09 10.51 0.76
C LEU A 175 -12.04 11.62 0.80
N LEU A 176 -10.93 11.41 0.09
CA LEU A 176 -9.95 12.43 -0.22
C LEU A 176 -10.06 12.73 -1.71
N THR A 177 -10.32 14.00 -2.05
CA THR A 177 -10.27 14.51 -3.41
C THR A 177 -9.00 15.33 -3.57
N ALA A 178 -8.05 14.83 -4.35
CA ALA A 178 -6.81 15.53 -4.67
C ALA A 178 -6.95 16.27 -6.01
N TYR A 179 -6.59 17.54 -6.00
CA TYR A 179 -6.61 18.42 -7.16
C TYR A 179 -5.17 18.77 -7.57
N ASN A 180 -4.81 18.45 -8.81
CA ASN A 180 -3.49 18.61 -9.37
C ASN A 180 -3.58 19.47 -10.64
N GLN A 181 -3.23 20.76 -10.55
CA GLN A 181 -3.33 21.69 -11.67
C GLN A 181 -1.95 21.99 -12.26
N PHE A 182 -1.72 21.58 -13.50
CA PHE A 182 -0.55 21.98 -14.29
C PHE A 182 -0.75 23.42 -14.78
N THR A 183 -0.09 24.40 -14.11
CA THR A 183 -0.42 25.83 -14.29
C THR A 183 -0.03 26.37 -15.66
N ASP A 184 0.97 25.79 -16.35
CA ASP A 184 1.40 26.20 -17.69
C ASP A 184 0.35 25.88 -18.76
N THR A 185 -0.40 24.79 -18.57
CA THR A 185 -1.45 24.37 -19.51
C THR A 185 -2.85 24.71 -19.01
N GLY A 186 -3.01 24.94 -17.70
CA GLY A 186 -4.30 25.08 -17.02
C GLY A 186 -5.04 23.77 -16.84
N GLU A 187 -4.45 22.64 -17.21
CA GLU A 187 -5.07 21.31 -17.06
C GLU A 187 -5.21 20.94 -15.59
N LEU A 188 -6.37 20.43 -15.19
CA LEU A 188 -6.69 19.99 -13.85
C LEU A 188 -6.93 18.47 -13.87
N VAL A 189 -6.12 17.74 -13.10
CA VAL A 189 -6.31 16.31 -12.81
C VAL A 189 -6.92 16.18 -11.42
N ILE A 190 -8.03 15.47 -11.30
CA ILE A 190 -8.74 15.24 -10.03
C ILE A 190 -8.70 13.74 -9.75
N GLU A 191 -8.26 13.40 -8.56
CA GLU A 191 -8.18 12.01 -8.09
C GLU A 191 -9.00 11.85 -6.82
N ASP A 192 -9.99 10.96 -6.86
CA ASP A 192 -10.83 10.59 -5.72
C ASP A 192 -10.35 9.28 -5.11
N VAL A 193 -9.99 9.32 -3.84
CA VAL A 193 -9.51 8.16 -3.09
C VAL A 193 -10.36 7.98 -1.84
N THR A 194 -10.97 6.80 -1.71
CA THR A 194 -11.69 6.42 -0.49
C THR A 194 -10.79 5.59 0.41
N PHE A 195 -10.74 5.97 1.68
CA PHE A 195 -10.03 5.24 2.73
C PHE A 195 -11.00 4.60 3.71
N GLU A 196 -10.72 3.35 4.06
CA GLU A 196 -11.43 2.60 5.10
C GLU A 196 -10.55 2.53 6.36
N PHE A 197 -10.92 3.27 7.38
CA PHE A 197 -10.24 3.25 8.68
C PHE A 197 -10.87 2.20 9.60
N ARG A 198 -10.27 1.02 9.66
CA ARG A 198 -10.74 -0.10 10.49
C ARG A 198 -10.09 -0.05 11.86
N ALA A 199 -10.86 -0.32 12.91
CA ALA A 199 -10.30 -0.50 14.25
C ALA A 199 -9.43 -1.77 14.31
N ARG A 200 -8.43 -1.78 15.19
CA ARG A 200 -7.53 -2.92 15.42
C ARG A 200 -8.30 -4.24 15.59
N GLU A 201 -9.26 -4.23 16.48
CA GLU A 201 -10.06 -5.42 16.82
C GLU A 201 -10.92 -5.91 15.63
N GLN A 202 -11.29 -5.01 14.73
CA GLN A 202 -11.98 -5.38 13.50
C GLN A 202 -11.03 -6.12 12.56
N ILE A 203 -9.83 -5.58 12.34
CA ILE A 203 -8.80 -6.20 11.50
C ILE A 203 -8.41 -7.56 12.06
N GLU A 204 -8.16 -7.68 13.38
CA GLU A 204 -7.82 -8.95 14.04
C GLU A 204 -8.90 -10.01 13.84
N ARG A 205 -10.18 -9.64 13.98
CA ARG A 205 -11.30 -10.58 13.71
C ARG A 205 -11.36 -11.00 12.25
N GLN A 206 -11.14 -10.08 11.31
CA GLN A 206 -11.16 -10.37 9.87
C GLN A 206 -9.99 -11.27 9.47
N LEU A 207 -8.79 -11.03 10.01
CA LEU A 207 -7.63 -11.91 9.85
C LEU A 207 -7.91 -13.32 10.37
N ALA A 208 -8.43 -13.43 11.60
CA ALA A 208 -8.78 -14.73 12.19
C ALA A 208 -9.85 -15.48 11.37
N SER A 209 -10.86 -14.76 10.86
CA SER A 209 -11.91 -15.33 10.00
C SER A 209 -11.36 -15.81 8.66
N ALA A 210 -10.31 -15.16 8.15
CA ALA A 210 -9.61 -15.57 6.93
C ALA A 210 -8.59 -16.71 7.18
N GLY A 211 -8.36 -17.13 8.45
CA GLY A 211 -7.43 -18.22 8.80
C GLY A 211 -5.99 -17.76 8.98
N PHE A 212 -5.82 -16.54 9.51
CA PHE A 212 -4.54 -16.02 9.97
C PHE A 212 -4.49 -15.94 11.48
N GLU A 213 -3.31 -16.15 12.04
CA GLU A 213 -2.96 -15.81 13.42
C GLU A 213 -2.15 -14.52 13.43
N VAL A 214 -2.57 -13.53 14.21
CA VAL A 214 -1.82 -12.27 14.39
C VAL A 214 -0.66 -12.53 15.34
N ALA A 215 0.55 -12.47 14.81
CA ALA A 215 1.77 -12.64 15.61
C ALA A 215 2.12 -11.34 16.37
N HIS A 216 2.05 -10.20 15.66
CA HIS A 216 2.39 -8.89 16.23
C HIS A 216 1.51 -7.79 15.68
N VAL A 217 1.31 -6.74 16.49
CA VAL A 217 0.78 -5.44 16.06
C VAL A 217 1.70 -4.38 16.64
N TRP A 218 2.44 -3.68 15.76
CA TRP A 218 3.35 -2.61 16.14
C TRP A 218 2.72 -1.24 15.92
N GLY A 219 3.14 -0.26 16.70
CA GLY A 219 2.68 1.13 16.60
C GLY A 219 3.41 1.94 15.53
N ASP A 220 4.52 1.42 15.05
CA ASP A 220 5.38 2.01 14.02
C ASP A 220 6.27 0.95 13.35
N TRP A 221 7.06 1.38 12.37
CA TRP A 221 7.98 0.54 11.62
C TRP A 221 9.28 0.19 12.38
N SER A 222 9.46 0.70 13.60
CA SER A 222 10.58 0.37 14.49
C SER A 222 10.23 -0.72 15.50
N ARG A 223 9.08 -1.39 15.33
CA ARG A 223 8.56 -2.42 16.23
C ARG A 223 8.27 -1.90 17.65
N THR A 224 7.88 -0.62 17.77
CA THR A 224 7.34 -0.11 19.03
C THR A 224 5.98 -0.78 19.30
N PRO A 225 5.73 -1.33 20.50
CA PRO A 225 4.44 -1.93 20.81
C PRO A 225 3.28 -0.96 20.53
N PHE A 226 2.20 -1.47 19.92
CA PHE A 226 1.02 -0.67 19.64
C PHE A 226 0.34 -0.19 20.93
N THR A 227 -0.04 1.07 20.94
CA THR A 227 -0.89 1.71 21.94
C THR A 227 -2.05 2.44 21.26
N ASP A 228 -3.05 2.85 22.02
CA ASP A 228 -4.21 3.58 21.49
C ASP A 228 -3.83 4.90 20.79
N ASP A 229 -2.71 5.51 21.15
CA ASP A 229 -2.20 6.75 20.58
C ASP A 229 -1.20 6.54 19.43
N SER A 230 -0.88 5.30 19.09
CA SER A 230 0.02 4.99 17.98
C SER A 230 -0.60 5.46 16.65
N PRO A 231 0.16 6.13 15.78
CA PRO A 231 -0.38 6.62 14.50
C PRO A 231 -0.71 5.51 13.51
N LEU A 232 0.02 4.40 13.61
CA LEU A 232 -0.09 3.23 12.73
C LEU A 232 -0.40 1.97 13.53
N MET A 233 -0.88 0.97 12.81
CA MET A 233 -1.00 -0.42 13.20
C MET A 233 -0.28 -1.25 12.15
N VAL A 234 0.93 -1.71 12.42
CA VAL A 234 1.68 -2.61 11.55
C VAL A 234 1.39 -4.03 11.98
N PHE A 235 0.68 -4.78 11.15
CA PHE A 235 0.29 -6.16 11.43
C PHE A 235 1.29 -7.13 10.83
N GLU A 236 1.78 -8.06 11.65
CA GLU A 236 2.41 -9.30 11.21
C GLU A 236 1.47 -10.46 11.52
N ALA A 237 1.06 -11.21 10.50
CA ALA A 237 0.18 -12.35 10.65
C ALA A 237 0.77 -13.60 9.98
N ARG A 238 0.41 -14.79 10.46
CA ARG A 238 0.83 -16.08 9.92
C ARG A 238 -0.37 -16.85 9.42
N ARG A 239 -0.20 -17.50 8.27
CA ARG A 239 -1.19 -18.46 7.77
C ARG A 239 -1.20 -19.69 8.69
N ASN A 240 -2.39 -20.05 9.22
CA ASN A 240 -2.66 -21.31 9.93
C ASN A 240 -2.91 -22.44 8.94
#